data_76909cde468c869c08eb8706c3201280
#
_entry.id   76909cde468c869c08eb8706c3201280
#
_cell.length_a   1.000
_cell.length_b   1.000
_cell.length_c   1.000
_cell.angle_alpha   90.00
_cell.angle_beta   90.00
_cell.angle_gamma   90.00
#
_symmetry.space_group_name_H-M   'P 1'
#
loop_
_entity.id
_entity.type
_entity.pdbx_description
1 polymer ?
#
loop_
_entity_poly.entity_id
_entity_poly.type
_entity_poly.pdbx_seq_one_letter_code
_entity_poly.pdbx_strand_id
1 'polypeptide(L)'
;MSLTCLASNTKEDLNVFIITGNFLKINSGYVAFNKKEIDFLEKIIKIYNPNNRITLLDMSCLEDELMNSTNKNTKFTPYTLLRLYIDDEVFSSIDNRLLYMDIDTMCFGDIKELYNFDLKGKTLGMVRDNVGRHWIHKNYCNAGMILFDVDKTIANKDKIIKAREMIRTVKMFMPDQTAINRAFKDDIEFLPSKYNEQNKMEKDTLVRHYCGVLKFFPYMHIIKVKPWDDDIEKFHKQRKEHVMDKSIEITNEFVRQYKNNEEPYLIK
;
A
#
# COMPACT_ATOMS: atom_id res chain seq x y z
N MET A 1 -5.75 4.12 -9.97
CA MET A 1 -4.50 3.77 -10.68
C MET A 1 -3.85 2.50 -10.12
N SER A 2 -3.45 2.42 -8.85
CA SER A 2 -2.81 1.22 -8.28
C SER A 2 -3.62 -0.06 -8.53
N LEU A 3 -4.90 -0.06 -8.15
CA LEU A 3 -5.80 -1.20 -8.33
C LEU A 3 -6.05 -1.54 -9.81
N THR A 4 -6.20 -0.54 -10.67
CA THR A 4 -6.37 -0.74 -12.12
C THR A 4 -5.12 -1.39 -12.73
N CYS A 5 -3.93 -0.90 -12.34
CA CYS A 5 -2.66 -1.44 -12.81
C CYS A 5 -2.47 -2.89 -12.34
N LEU A 6 -2.81 -3.21 -11.09
CA LEU A 6 -2.79 -4.58 -10.58
C LEU A 6 -3.73 -5.49 -11.39
N ALA A 7 -5.01 -5.10 -11.54
CA ALA A 7 -6.01 -5.92 -12.22
C ALA A 7 -5.69 -6.13 -13.72
N SER A 8 -5.06 -5.15 -14.39
CA SER A 8 -4.69 -5.26 -15.80
C SER A 8 -3.45 -6.15 -16.06
N ASN A 9 -2.62 -6.39 -15.05
CA ASN A 9 -1.36 -7.11 -15.19
C ASN A 9 -1.35 -8.51 -14.53
N THR A 10 -2.40 -8.91 -13.83
CA THR A 10 -2.53 -10.26 -13.28
C THR A 10 -3.65 -11.04 -13.95
N LYS A 11 -3.49 -12.37 -14.04
CA LYS A 11 -4.51 -13.31 -14.54
C LYS A 11 -5.27 -14.00 -13.40
N GLU A 12 -4.81 -13.84 -12.18
CA GLU A 12 -5.42 -14.45 -11.00
C GLU A 12 -6.73 -13.73 -10.61
N ASP A 13 -7.61 -14.44 -9.95
CA ASP A 13 -8.80 -13.86 -9.33
C ASP A 13 -8.38 -13.01 -8.14
N LEU A 14 -8.75 -11.73 -8.14
CA LEU A 14 -8.43 -10.80 -7.06
C LEU A 14 -9.57 -10.70 -6.06
N ASN A 15 -9.28 -11.05 -4.80
CA ASN A 15 -10.11 -10.70 -3.65
C ASN A 15 -9.46 -9.53 -2.92
N VAL A 16 -9.94 -8.31 -3.17
CA VAL A 16 -9.33 -7.06 -2.72
C VAL A 16 -10.05 -6.54 -1.47
N PHE A 17 -9.28 -6.27 -0.42
CA PHE A 17 -9.77 -5.59 0.78
C PHE A 17 -9.33 -4.12 0.75
N ILE A 18 -10.27 -3.19 0.71
CA ILE A 18 -9.98 -1.75 0.82
C ILE A 18 -10.18 -1.32 2.26
N ILE A 19 -9.09 -0.91 2.90
CA ILE A 19 -9.12 -0.43 4.29
C ILE A 19 -9.31 1.08 4.29
N THR A 20 -10.34 1.57 4.98
CA THR A 20 -10.70 2.99 5.07
C THR A 20 -11.29 3.31 6.44
N GLY A 21 -11.61 4.57 6.69
CA GLY A 21 -12.31 5.01 7.90
C GLY A 21 -12.57 6.51 7.89
N ASN A 22 -13.60 6.92 8.62
CA ASN A 22 -13.88 8.33 8.92
C ASN A 22 -13.07 8.74 10.15
N PHE A 23 -12.16 9.70 10.00
CA PHE A 23 -11.32 10.23 11.09
C PHE A 23 -11.50 11.74 11.18
N LEU A 24 -12.78 12.19 11.22
CA LEU A 24 -13.19 13.59 11.15
C LEU A 24 -12.73 14.42 12.34
N LYS A 25 -12.57 13.80 13.53
CA LYS A 25 -12.01 14.44 14.72
C LYS A 25 -10.52 14.77 14.55
N ILE A 26 -9.81 14.00 13.70
CA ILE A 26 -8.39 14.23 13.39
C ILE A 26 -8.27 15.30 12.32
N ASN A 27 -9.05 15.17 11.23
CA ASN A 27 -9.09 16.14 10.13
C ASN A 27 -10.41 15.96 9.36
N SER A 28 -11.12 17.08 9.10
CA SER A 28 -12.41 17.08 8.38
C SER A 28 -12.34 16.49 6.95
N GLY A 29 -11.15 16.42 6.36
CA GLY A 29 -10.92 15.79 5.05
C GLY A 29 -10.67 14.27 5.10
N TYR A 30 -10.61 13.67 6.28
CA TYR A 30 -10.39 12.21 6.41
C TYR A 30 -11.72 11.47 6.40
N VAL A 31 -12.23 11.24 5.19
CA VAL A 31 -13.52 10.62 4.91
C VAL A 31 -13.31 9.21 4.32
N ALA A 32 -14.09 8.25 4.78
CA ALA A 32 -14.10 6.90 4.23
C ALA A 32 -14.67 6.86 2.81
N PHE A 33 -14.27 5.85 2.03
CA PHE A 33 -14.93 5.52 0.76
C PHE A 33 -16.40 5.20 1.01
N ASN A 34 -17.28 5.73 0.15
CA ASN A 34 -18.69 5.39 0.16
C ASN A 34 -18.98 4.17 -0.74
N LYS A 35 -20.17 3.60 -0.57
CA LYS A 35 -20.58 2.41 -1.34
C LYS A 35 -20.52 2.64 -2.86
N LYS A 36 -20.95 3.80 -3.36
CA LYS A 36 -20.94 4.10 -4.81
C LYS A 36 -19.51 4.08 -5.38
N GLU A 37 -18.55 4.60 -4.64
CA GLU A 37 -17.13 4.59 -5.04
C GLU A 37 -16.58 3.15 -5.10
N ILE A 38 -16.90 2.34 -4.09
CA ILE A 38 -16.48 0.94 -4.04
C ILE A 38 -17.14 0.11 -5.15
N ASP A 39 -18.44 0.26 -5.37
CA ASP A 39 -19.17 -0.43 -6.44
C ASP A 39 -18.58 -0.08 -7.82
N PHE A 40 -18.19 1.19 -8.03
CA PHE A 40 -17.55 1.63 -9.26
C PHE A 40 -16.15 1.03 -9.43
N LEU A 41 -15.33 1.03 -8.38
CA LEU A 41 -14.00 0.40 -8.39
C LEU A 41 -14.09 -1.11 -8.66
N GLU A 42 -15.08 -1.80 -8.07
CA GLU A 42 -15.30 -3.23 -8.33
C GLU A 42 -15.67 -3.48 -9.80
N LYS A 43 -16.54 -2.65 -10.37
CA LYS A 43 -16.87 -2.72 -11.79
C LYS A 43 -15.63 -2.55 -12.68
N ILE A 44 -14.73 -1.62 -12.34
CA ILE A 44 -13.48 -1.42 -13.07
C ILE A 44 -12.62 -2.70 -13.08
N ILE A 45 -12.39 -3.31 -11.92
CA ILE A 45 -11.53 -4.49 -11.87
C ILE A 45 -12.18 -5.71 -12.51
N LYS A 46 -13.52 -5.77 -12.54
CA LYS A 46 -14.28 -6.81 -13.24
C LYS A 46 -14.20 -6.72 -14.76
N ILE A 47 -13.84 -5.58 -15.34
CA ILE A 47 -13.54 -5.45 -16.77
C ILE A 47 -12.34 -6.34 -17.15
N TYR A 48 -11.36 -6.48 -16.26
CA TYR A 48 -10.16 -7.30 -16.50
C TYR A 48 -10.38 -8.77 -16.16
N ASN A 49 -11.10 -9.05 -15.07
CA ASN A 49 -11.49 -10.41 -14.70
C ASN A 49 -12.83 -10.37 -13.93
N PRO A 50 -13.91 -11.02 -14.45
CA PRO A 50 -15.25 -10.96 -13.85
C PRO A 50 -15.33 -11.58 -12.44
N ASN A 51 -14.33 -12.39 -12.05
CA ASN A 51 -14.26 -12.99 -10.72
C ASN A 51 -13.70 -12.05 -9.66
N ASN A 52 -13.11 -10.92 -10.07
CA ASN A 52 -12.55 -9.94 -9.12
C ASN A 52 -13.63 -9.40 -8.17
N ARG A 53 -13.26 -9.22 -6.89
CA ARG A 53 -14.14 -8.73 -5.82
C ARG A 53 -13.47 -7.66 -5.01
N ILE A 54 -14.26 -6.72 -4.47
CA ILE A 54 -13.80 -5.74 -3.48
C ILE A 54 -14.63 -5.88 -2.21
N THR A 55 -13.95 -6.00 -1.07
CA THR A 55 -14.52 -5.92 0.27
C THR A 55 -14.03 -4.65 0.95
N LEU A 56 -14.96 -3.84 1.45
CA LEU A 56 -14.63 -2.63 2.21
C LEU A 56 -14.47 -2.97 3.68
N LEU A 57 -13.33 -2.58 4.26
CA LEU A 57 -13.05 -2.68 5.69
C LEU A 57 -13.11 -1.26 6.28
N ASP A 58 -14.23 -0.94 6.93
CA ASP A 58 -14.42 0.35 7.60
C ASP A 58 -13.85 0.30 9.03
N MET A 59 -12.77 1.03 9.23
CA MET A 59 -12.05 1.16 10.50
C MET A 59 -12.37 2.45 11.25
N SER A 60 -13.52 3.08 10.98
CA SER A 60 -13.94 4.33 11.65
C SER A 60 -14.02 4.19 13.18
N CYS A 61 -14.25 2.99 13.69
CA CYS A 61 -14.25 2.70 15.13
C CYS A 61 -12.90 2.98 15.81
N LEU A 62 -11.80 3.07 15.05
CA LEU A 62 -10.46 3.35 15.58
C LEU A 62 -10.18 4.84 15.80
N GLU A 63 -11.11 5.75 15.47
CA GLU A 63 -10.86 7.19 15.51
C GLU A 63 -10.36 7.67 16.88
N ASP A 64 -11.01 7.25 17.95
CA ASP A 64 -10.64 7.67 19.31
C ASP A 64 -9.27 7.09 19.74
N GLU A 65 -8.96 5.86 19.34
CA GLU A 65 -7.64 5.26 19.60
C GLU A 65 -6.53 6.02 18.88
N LEU A 66 -6.73 6.33 17.59
CA LEU A 66 -5.78 7.07 16.77
C LEU A 66 -5.60 8.52 17.27
N MET A 67 -6.69 9.16 17.72
CA MET A 67 -6.65 10.47 18.37
C MET A 67 -5.78 10.50 19.62
N ASN A 68 -5.78 9.42 20.40
CA ASN A 68 -5.00 9.30 21.63
C ASN A 68 -3.56 8.80 21.39
N SER A 69 -3.19 8.48 20.14
CA SER A 69 -1.85 8.06 19.79
C SER A 69 -0.82 9.19 19.94
N THR A 70 0.36 8.89 20.46
CA THR A 70 1.51 9.81 20.46
C THR A 70 1.96 10.18 19.04
N ASN A 71 1.51 9.43 18.03
CA ASN A 71 1.85 9.62 16.62
C ASN A 71 0.75 10.31 15.79
N LYS A 72 -0.33 10.81 16.40
CA LYS A 72 -1.43 11.51 15.72
C LYS A 72 -0.99 12.70 14.84
N ASN A 73 0.05 13.41 15.24
CA ASN A 73 0.58 14.60 14.56
C ASN A 73 1.86 14.29 13.76
N THR A 74 1.94 13.17 13.09
CA THR A 74 3.04 12.88 12.18
C THR A 74 2.80 13.48 10.80
N LYS A 75 3.82 13.40 9.93
CA LYS A 75 3.67 13.81 8.51
C LYS A 75 2.82 12.82 7.68
N PHE A 76 2.49 11.67 8.27
CA PHE A 76 1.72 10.62 7.62
C PHE A 76 0.27 10.69 8.09
N THR A 77 -0.65 10.34 7.20
CA THR A 77 -2.06 10.26 7.55
C THR A 77 -2.32 9.06 8.48
N PRO A 78 -3.39 9.09 9.31
CA PRO A 78 -3.73 7.97 10.17
C PRO A 78 -4.01 6.67 9.38
N TYR A 79 -4.39 6.77 8.12
CA TYR A 79 -4.61 5.61 7.24
C TYR A 79 -3.38 4.70 7.12
N THR A 80 -2.15 5.25 7.23
CA THR A 80 -0.94 4.41 7.21
C THR A 80 -0.84 3.46 8.40
N LEU A 81 -1.52 3.75 9.49
CA LEU A 81 -1.54 2.91 10.69
C LEU A 81 -2.50 1.73 10.55
N LEU A 82 -3.52 1.84 9.69
CA LEU A 82 -4.61 0.86 9.58
C LEU A 82 -4.15 -0.54 9.16
N ARG A 83 -3.02 -0.65 8.45
CA ARG A 83 -2.43 -1.95 8.10
C ARG A 83 -2.11 -2.85 9.30
N LEU A 84 -1.96 -2.26 10.49
CA LEU A 84 -1.74 -2.99 11.74
C LEU A 84 -3.03 -3.35 12.47
N TYR A 85 -4.18 -2.89 11.97
CA TYR A 85 -5.49 -3.15 12.56
C TYR A 85 -6.32 -4.15 11.76
N ILE A 86 -5.73 -4.81 10.76
CA ILE A 86 -6.30 -5.99 10.13
C ILE A 86 -6.42 -7.03 11.25
N ASP A 87 -7.64 -7.42 11.56
CA ASP A 87 -7.95 -8.28 12.69
C ASP A 87 -8.03 -9.76 12.35
N ASP A 88 -8.27 -10.57 13.39
CA ASP A 88 -8.37 -12.03 13.27
C ASP A 88 -9.55 -12.44 12.38
N GLU A 89 -10.62 -11.64 12.26
CA GLU A 89 -11.78 -11.94 11.40
C GLU A 89 -11.39 -11.86 9.94
N VAL A 90 -10.66 -10.80 9.54
CA VAL A 90 -10.14 -10.67 8.17
C VAL A 90 -9.14 -11.79 7.87
N PHE A 91 -8.18 -12.04 8.75
CA PHE A 91 -7.19 -13.11 8.55
C PHE A 91 -7.85 -14.49 8.47
N SER A 92 -8.85 -14.77 9.30
CA SER A 92 -9.56 -16.07 9.26
C SER A 92 -10.42 -16.28 8.00
N SER A 93 -10.72 -15.20 7.28
CA SER A 93 -11.45 -15.26 6.00
C SER A 93 -10.54 -15.47 4.78
N ILE A 94 -9.22 -15.53 4.98
CA ILE A 94 -8.20 -15.60 3.93
C ILE A 94 -7.39 -16.87 4.09
N ASP A 95 -7.25 -17.61 3.00
CA ASP A 95 -6.40 -18.79 2.94
C ASP A 95 -4.94 -18.41 2.68
N ASN A 96 -4.03 -18.96 3.48
CA ASN A 96 -2.59 -18.95 3.28
C ASN A 96 -1.87 -17.58 3.30
N ARG A 97 -2.26 -16.64 2.44
CA ARG A 97 -1.47 -15.42 2.18
C ARG A 97 -2.35 -14.17 2.08
N LEU A 98 -1.84 -13.06 2.61
CA LEU A 98 -2.38 -11.71 2.37
C LEU A 98 -1.25 -10.82 1.86
N LEU A 99 -1.47 -10.15 0.73
CA LEU A 99 -0.56 -9.14 0.22
C LEU A 99 -1.13 -7.75 0.51
N TYR A 100 -0.48 -7.01 1.41
CA TYR A 100 -0.77 -5.60 1.64
C TYR A 100 0.03 -4.73 0.67
N MET A 101 -0.63 -3.74 0.08
CA MET A 101 -0.01 -2.76 -0.82
C MET A 101 -0.51 -1.36 -0.52
N ASP A 102 0.39 -0.38 -0.43
CA ASP A 102 0.03 1.04 -0.36
C ASP A 102 -0.59 1.50 -1.69
N ILE A 103 -1.52 2.45 -1.62
CA ILE A 103 -2.20 3.00 -2.81
C ILE A 103 -1.25 3.72 -3.78
N ASP A 104 -0.03 4.03 -3.35
CA ASP A 104 1.01 4.62 -4.18
C ASP A 104 2.02 3.58 -4.72
N THR A 105 1.59 2.33 -4.82
CA THR A 105 2.29 1.26 -5.53
C THR A 105 1.61 0.96 -6.87
N MET A 106 2.39 0.50 -7.86
CA MET A 106 1.88 0.07 -9.17
C MET A 106 2.53 -1.25 -9.57
N CYS A 107 1.69 -2.20 -10.02
CA CYS A 107 2.11 -3.53 -10.44
C CYS A 107 2.28 -3.59 -11.96
N PHE A 108 3.43 -4.03 -12.45
CA PHE A 108 3.80 -4.07 -13.88
C PHE A 108 3.91 -5.48 -14.46
N GLY A 109 3.55 -6.49 -13.71
CA GLY A 109 3.55 -7.88 -14.14
C GLY A 109 2.61 -8.73 -13.30
N ASP A 110 2.67 -10.05 -13.50
CA ASP A 110 1.80 -10.96 -12.74
C ASP A 110 2.20 -11.01 -11.27
N ILE A 111 1.29 -10.57 -10.40
CA ILE A 111 1.50 -10.52 -8.95
C ILE A 111 1.65 -11.91 -8.32
N LYS A 112 1.27 -12.97 -9.03
CA LYS A 112 1.34 -14.36 -8.57
C LYS A 112 2.75 -14.75 -8.12
N GLU A 113 3.78 -14.26 -8.82
CA GLU A 113 5.18 -14.51 -8.46
C GLU A 113 5.50 -14.02 -7.05
N LEU A 114 5.07 -12.80 -6.70
CA LEU A 114 5.23 -12.24 -5.36
C LEU A 114 4.36 -12.97 -4.34
N TYR A 115 3.08 -13.20 -4.67
CA TYR A 115 2.14 -13.84 -3.77
C TYR A 115 2.60 -15.23 -3.31
N ASN A 116 3.24 -15.99 -4.21
CA ASN A 116 3.76 -17.33 -3.96
C ASN A 116 5.22 -17.34 -3.48
N PHE A 117 5.81 -16.19 -3.15
CA PHE A 117 7.21 -16.14 -2.70
C PHE A 117 7.41 -16.96 -1.42
N ASP A 118 8.48 -17.76 -1.38
CA ASP A 118 8.81 -18.57 -0.20
C ASP A 118 9.31 -17.68 0.95
N LEU A 119 8.53 -17.58 2.00
CA LEU A 119 8.87 -16.83 3.22
C LEU A 119 9.82 -17.58 4.16
N LYS A 120 10.28 -18.78 3.79
CA LYS A 120 11.24 -19.60 4.54
C LYS A 120 10.88 -19.74 6.03
N GLY A 121 9.60 -19.90 6.28
CA GLY A 121 9.10 -20.05 7.63
C GLY A 121 8.90 -18.74 8.41
N LYS A 122 9.12 -17.56 7.81
CA LYS A 122 8.86 -16.25 8.45
C LYS A 122 7.40 -15.85 8.33
N THR A 123 6.96 -14.98 9.24
CA THR A 123 5.60 -14.43 9.26
C THR A 123 5.39 -13.39 8.15
N LEU A 124 6.39 -12.55 7.89
CA LEU A 124 6.30 -11.46 6.93
C LEU A 124 7.36 -11.57 5.84
N GLY A 125 6.97 -11.17 4.60
CA GLY A 125 7.89 -10.86 3.52
C GLY A 125 7.90 -9.36 3.24
N MET A 126 9.07 -8.71 3.26
CA MET A 126 9.20 -7.27 3.05
C MET A 126 10.48 -6.92 2.32
N VAL A 127 10.46 -5.82 1.57
CA VAL A 127 11.66 -5.27 0.90
C VAL A 127 12.33 -4.25 1.79
N ARG A 128 13.68 -4.25 1.82
CA ARG A 128 14.44 -3.25 2.59
C ARG A 128 14.14 -1.83 2.11
N ASP A 129 13.99 -0.91 3.05
CA ASP A 129 13.78 0.50 2.78
C ASP A 129 15.07 1.16 2.25
N ASN A 130 14.97 1.91 1.15
CA ASN A 130 16.13 2.51 0.51
C ASN A 130 16.85 3.56 1.36
N VAL A 131 16.13 4.25 2.23
CA VAL A 131 16.69 5.27 3.13
C VAL A 131 16.93 4.67 4.51
N GLY A 132 15.95 3.98 5.06
CA GLY A 132 15.99 3.44 6.43
C GLY A 132 17.11 2.42 6.65
N ARG A 133 17.45 1.62 5.63
CA ARG A 133 18.58 0.66 5.72
C ARG A 133 19.93 1.32 5.96
N HIS A 134 20.10 2.57 5.56
CA HIS A 134 21.36 3.34 5.74
C HIS A 134 21.37 4.18 7.02
N TRP A 135 20.17 4.68 7.42
CA TRP A 135 20.08 5.67 8.50
C TRP A 135 19.53 5.12 9.82
N ILE A 136 18.78 4.00 9.77
CA ILE A 136 18.17 3.42 10.96
C ILE A 136 18.81 2.07 11.29
N HIS A 137 18.71 1.09 10.39
CA HIS A 137 19.29 -0.24 10.55
C HIS A 137 19.38 -0.95 9.21
N LYS A 138 20.47 -1.69 8.94
CA LYS A 138 20.75 -2.39 7.66
C LYS A 138 19.61 -3.30 7.16
N ASN A 139 18.82 -3.83 8.07
CA ASN A 139 17.67 -4.71 7.79
C ASN A 139 16.31 -3.99 7.91
N TYR A 140 16.30 -2.65 7.95
CA TYR A 140 15.06 -1.89 8.02
C TYR A 140 14.28 -2.00 6.72
N CYS A 141 13.02 -2.46 6.81
CA CYS A 141 12.14 -2.72 5.67
C CYS A 141 11.11 -1.62 5.48
N ASN A 142 10.72 -1.41 4.22
CA ASN A 142 9.65 -0.51 3.84
C ASN A 142 8.29 -1.21 4.01
N ALA A 143 7.32 -0.51 4.61
CA ALA A 143 6.00 -1.06 4.93
C ALA A 143 4.94 -0.85 3.81
N GLY A 144 5.31 -0.25 2.68
CA GLY A 144 4.37 0.01 1.58
C GLY A 144 3.96 -1.24 0.80
N MET A 145 4.65 -2.36 1.03
CA MET A 145 4.29 -3.69 0.53
C MET A 145 4.70 -4.74 1.57
N ILE A 146 3.74 -5.57 1.99
CA ILE A 146 3.96 -6.62 2.99
C ILE A 146 3.24 -7.88 2.54
N LEU A 147 3.97 -8.98 2.40
CA LEU A 147 3.39 -10.31 2.21
C LEU A 147 3.27 -10.99 3.57
N PHE A 148 2.04 -11.30 3.98
CA PHE A 148 1.75 -12.01 5.23
C PHE A 148 1.58 -13.50 4.99
N ASP A 149 2.18 -14.31 5.84
CA ASP A 149 1.77 -15.70 6.09
C ASP A 149 0.60 -15.64 7.09
N VAL A 150 -0.61 -15.95 6.65
CA VAL A 150 -1.83 -15.75 7.45
C VAL A 150 -1.81 -16.60 8.71
N ASP A 151 -1.51 -17.88 8.59
CA ASP A 151 -1.48 -18.80 9.75
C ASP A 151 -0.45 -18.34 10.79
N LYS A 152 0.73 -17.93 10.34
CA LYS A 152 1.78 -17.43 11.24
C LYS A 152 1.45 -16.08 11.82
N THR A 153 0.75 -15.23 11.07
CA THR A 153 0.29 -13.93 11.59
C THR A 153 -0.69 -14.13 12.74
N ILE A 154 -1.64 -15.06 12.58
CA ILE A 154 -2.59 -15.43 13.63
C ILE A 154 -1.84 -16.04 14.84
N ALA A 155 -0.93 -16.98 14.60
CA ALA A 155 -0.13 -17.60 15.65
C ALA A 155 0.78 -16.61 16.41
N ASN A 156 1.26 -15.55 15.72
CA ASN A 156 2.14 -14.53 16.27
C ASN A 156 1.42 -13.17 16.49
N LYS A 157 0.12 -13.18 16.76
CA LYS A 157 -0.67 -11.94 16.95
C LYS A 157 -0.16 -11.03 18.07
N ASP A 158 0.56 -11.56 19.04
CA ASP A 158 1.26 -10.78 20.07
C ASP A 158 2.23 -9.75 19.48
N LYS A 159 2.86 -10.04 18.34
CA LYS A 159 3.73 -9.10 17.63
C LYS A 159 2.94 -7.95 17.00
N ILE A 160 1.75 -8.23 16.46
CA ILE A 160 0.83 -7.18 15.96
C ILE A 160 0.39 -6.28 17.11
N ILE A 161 -0.04 -6.89 18.23
CA ILE A 161 -0.45 -6.17 19.45
C ILE A 161 0.70 -5.29 19.95
N LYS A 162 1.92 -5.81 19.99
CA LYS A 162 3.12 -5.04 20.35
C LYS A 162 3.38 -3.87 19.41
N ALA A 163 3.19 -4.05 18.10
CA ALA A 163 3.32 -2.98 17.12
C ALA A 163 2.28 -1.87 17.35
N ARG A 164 1.00 -2.23 17.59
CA ARG A 164 -0.08 -1.28 17.94
C ARG A 164 0.25 -0.51 19.22
N GLU A 165 0.72 -1.20 20.26
CA GLU A 165 1.13 -0.56 21.52
C GLU A 165 2.27 0.45 21.30
N MET A 166 3.28 0.11 20.50
CA MET A 166 4.35 1.05 20.15
C MET A 166 3.82 2.28 19.41
N ILE A 167 2.87 2.13 18.46
CA ILE A 167 2.25 3.26 17.78
C ILE A 167 1.53 4.17 18.78
N ARG A 168 0.83 3.58 19.74
CA ARG A 168 0.06 4.32 20.73
C ARG A 168 0.95 5.12 21.69
N THR A 169 2.07 4.54 22.13
CA THR A 169 2.84 5.05 23.28
C THR A 169 4.20 5.64 22.94
N VAL A 170 4.80 5.29 21.80
CA VAL A 170 6.15 5.70 21.43
C VAL A 170 6.13 6.65 20.24
N LYS A 171 6.70 7.85 20.40
CA LYS A 171 6.86 8.78 19.26
C LYS A 171 7.89 8.24 18.27
N MET A 172 7.50 8.12 17.01
CA MET A 172 8.34 7.57 15.94
C MET A 172 8.25 8.43 14.67
N PHE A 173 9.33 8.46 13.88
CA PHE A 173 9.37 9.22 12.63
C PHE A 173 8.52 8.60 11.53
N MET A 174 8.57 7.28 11.39
CA MET A 174 7.72 6.46 10.51
C MET A 174 7.03 5.41 11.40
N PRO A 175 5.87 5.74 12.01
CA PRO A 175 5.33 4.98 13.14
C PRO A 175 5.02 3.53 12.81
N ASP A 176 4.22 3.30 11.77
CA ASP A 176 3.81 1.97 11.29
C ASP A 176 5.00 1.12 10.85
N GLN A 177 5.83 1.68 9.96
CA GLN A 177 7.02 1.01 9.45
C GLN A 177 8.00 0.65 10.57
N THR A 178 8.26 1.58 11.51
CA THR A 178 9.18 1.35 12.63
C THR A 178 8.61 0.33 13.61
N ALA A 179 7.31 0.37 13.90
CA ALA A 179 6.66 -0.58 14.79
C ALA A 179 6.74 -2.00 14.23
N ILE A 180 6.43 -2.19 12.95
CA ILE A 180 6.54 -3.49 12.26
C ILE A 180 7.99 -4.01 12.30
N ASN A 181 8.97 -3.19 11.90
CA ASN A 181 10.37 -3.58 11.90
C ASN A 181 10.89 -3.98 13.28
N ARG A 182 10.39 -3.36 14.35
CA ARG A 182 10.76 -3.71 15.73
C ARG A 182 10.03 -4.95 16.25
N ALA A 183 8.73 -5.06 15.98
CA ALA A 183 7.92 -6.17 16.47
C ALA A 183 8.27 -7.50 15.79
N PHE A 184 8.58 -7.46 14.48
CA PHE A 184 8.90 -8.63 13.66
C PHE A 184 10.39 -8.74 13.30
N LYS A 185 11.29 -8.11 14.06
CA LYS A 185 12.73 -7.96 13.74
C LYS A 185 13.39 -9.24 13.20
N ASP A 186 13.09 -10.40 13.80
CA ASP A 186 13.72 -11.67 13.46
C ASP A 186 12.76 -12.60 12.66
N ASP A 187 11.62 -12.06 12.22
CA ASP A 187 10.52 -12.81 11.60
C ASP A 187 10.07 -12.20 10.26
N ILE A 188 11.02 -11.55 9.58
CA ILE A 188 10.85 -10.97 8.24
C ILE A 188 11.77 -11.72 7.27
N GLU A 189 11.20 -12.26 6.18
CA GLU A 189 11.99 -12.66 5.00
C GLU A 189 12.21 -11.44 4.11
N PHE A 190 13.48 -11.25 3.69
CA PHE A 190 13.84 -10.12 2.85
C PHE A 190 13.58 -10.44 1.38
N LEU A 191 12.59 -9.77 0.83
CA LEU A 191 12.23 -9.90 -0.57
C LEU A 191 13.17 -9.09 -1.48
N PRO A 192 13.39 -9.54 -2.74
CA PRO A 192 14.06 -8.76 -3.78
C PRO A 192 13.44 -7.38 -4.01
N SER A 193 14.28 -6.38 -4.33
CA SER A 193 13.83 -4.97 -4.53
C SER A 193 12.77 -4.82 -5.62
N LYS A 194 12.75 -5.68 -6.64
CA LYS A 194 11.77 -5.68 -7.72
C LYS A 194 10.31 -5.75 -7.24
N TYR A 195 10.07 -6.27 -6.03
CA TYR A 195 8.72 -6.37 -5.45
C TYR A 195 8.26 -5.13 -4.67
N ASN A 196 9.15 -4.19 -4.44
CA ASN A 196 8.82 -2.88 -3.87
C ASN A 196 9.92 -1.88 -4.25
N GLU A 197 10.03 -1.59 -5.56
CA GLU A 197 11.07 -0.71 -6.07
C GLU A 197 10.77 0.75 -5.74
N GLN A 198 11.58 1.35 -4.90
CA GLN A 198 11.34 2.65 -4.29
C GLN A 198 12.07 3.80 -5.00
N ASN A 199 13.10 3.49 -5.81
CA ASN A 199 13.99 4.53 -6.35
C ASN A 199 13.69 4.86 -7.81
N LYS A 200 13.86 3.90 -8.71
CA LYS A 200 13.61 4.04 -10.16
C LYS A 200 13.13 2.72 -10.74
N MET A 201 12.43 2.80 -11.85
CA MET A 201 12.00 1.62 -12.59
C MET A 201 13.21 0.86 -13.14
N GLU A 202 13.29 -0.45 -12.90
CA GLU A 202 14.25 -1.38 -13.49
C GLU A 202 13.52 -2.35 -14.43
N LYS A 203 14.26 -3.08 -15.27
CA LYS A 203 13.67 -3.98 -16.29
C LYS A 203 12.82 -5.11 -15.69
N ASP A 204 13.18 -5.58 -14.51
CA ASP A 204 12.52 -6.67 -13.78
C ASP A 204 11.60 -6.18 -12.67
N THR A 205 11.36 -4.87 -12.55
CA THR A 205 10.46 -4.31 -11.53
C THR A 205 9.07 -4.87 -11.70
N LEU A 206 8.59 -5.58 -10.67
CA LEU A 206 7.22 -6.08 -10.61
C LEU A 206 6.29 -5.08 -9.93
N VAL A 207 6.70 -4.52 -8.78
CA VAL A 207 5.95 -3.50 -8.06
C VAL A 207 6.81 -2.25 -7.87
N ARG A 208 6.35 -1.14 -8.44
CA ARG A 208 6.94 0.19 -8.28
C ARG A 208 6.21 0.95 -7.20
N HIS A 209 6.93 1.45 -6.20
CA HIS A 209 6.38 2.23 -5.09
C HIS A 209 6.79 3.70 -5.23
N TYR A 210 5.81 4.58 -5.38
CA TYR A 210 6.01 6.03 -5.54
C TYR A 210 6.12 6.77 -4.20
N CYS A 211 6.78 6.16 -3.22
CA CYS A 211 7.13 6.84 -1.97
C CYS A 211 8.10 8.01 -2.19
N GLY A 212 8.36 8.79 -1.13
CA GLY A 212 9.33 9.88 -1.17
C GLY A 212 10.76 9.36 -1.40
N VAL A 213 11.48 9.92 -2.39
CA VAL A 213 12.86 9.55 -2.71
C VAL A 213 13.81 10.67 -2.31
N LEU A 214 14.77 10.35 -1.43
CA LEU A 214 15.81 11.30 -1.03
C LEU A 214 16.87 11.41 -2.13
N LYS A 215 17.14 12.65 -2.57
CA LYS A 215 18.23 13.00 -3.50
C LYS A 215 19.20 13.94 -2.82
N PHE A 216 20.50 13.82 -3.17
CA PHE A 216 21.58 14.62 -2.57
C PHE A 216 22.12 15.66 -3.53
N PHE A 217 21.86 15.55 -4.82
CA PHE A 217 22.34 16.49 -5.83
C PHE A 217 21.19 17.21 -6.53
N PRO A 218 21.28 18.53 -6.81
CA PRO A 218 22.34 19.48 -6.49
C PRO A 218 22.38 19.89 -5.02
N TYR A 219 21.34 19.60 -4.24
CA TYR A 219 21.24 19.77 -2.78
C TYR A 219 20.33 18.66 -2.23
N MET A 220 20.36 18.44 -0.92
CA MET A 220 19.51 17.42 -0.30
C MET A 220 18.04 17.83 -0.39
N HIS A 221 17.24 17.02 -1.09
CA HIS A 221 15.79 17.22 -1.25
C HIS A 221 15.05 15.90 -1.40
N ILE A 222 13.73 15.92 -1.23
CA ILE A 222 12.87 14.75 -1.38
C ILE A 222 11.98 14.93 -2.59
N ILE A 223 12.04 13.98 -3.54
CA ILE A 223 11.09 13.87 -4.63
C ILE A 223 9.83 13.19 -4.10
N LYS A 224 8.69 13.87 -4.19
CA LYS A 224 7.38 13.37 -3.70
C LYS A 224 6.33 13.23 -4.79
N VAL A 225 6.63 13.71 -6.02
CA VAL A 225 5.66 13.68 -7.12
C VAL A 225 5.19 12.25 -7.42
N LYS A 226 3.91 12.12 -7.69
CA LYS A 226 3.20 10.88 -7.99
C LYS A 226 2.70 10.90 -9.44
N PRO A 227 2.46 9.73 -10.08
CA PRO A 227 1.96 9.70 -11.46
C PRO A 227 0.52 10.22 -11.62
N TRP A 228 -0.21 10.41 -10.53
CA TRP A 228 -1.58 10.97 -10.51
C TRP A 228 -1.65 12.41 -10.00
N ASP A 229 -0.51 13.08 -9.79
CA ASP A 229 -0.50 14.52 -9.50
C ASP A 229 -0.92 15.28 -10.76
N ASP A 230 -1.54 16.44 -10.60
CA ASP A 230 -2.05 17.26 -11.71
C ASP A 230 -0.94 17.70 -12.70
N ASP A 231 0.31 17.78 -12.23
CA ASP A 231 1.48 18.19 -13.00
C ASP A 231 2.29 16.97 -13.47
N ILE A 232 1.85 16.35 -14.55
CA ILE A 232 2.52 15.18 -15.15
C ILE A 232 3.91 15.53 -15.73
N GLU A 233 4.11 16.74 -16.23
CA GLU A 233 5.42 17.17 -16.75
C GLU A 233 6.45 17.22 -15.63
N LYS A 234 6.06 17.71 -14.47
CA LYS A 234 6.90 17.70 -13.27
C LYS A 234 7.23 16.27 -12.83
N PHE A 235 6.26 15.34 -12.89
CA PHE A 235 6.50 13.94 -12.64
C PHE A 235 7.57 13.39 -13.59
N HIS A 236 7.41 13.52 -14.91
CA HIS A 236 8.38 13.07 -15.91
C HIS A 236 9.76 13.70 -15.70
N LYS A 237 9.83 15.00 -15.43
CA LYS A 237 11.10 15.71 -15.18
C LYS A 237 11.84 15.19 -13.95
N GLN A 238 11.11 14.91 -12.86
CA GLN A 238 11.73 14.51 -11.58
C GLN A 238 11.98 13.01 -11.48
N ARG A 239 11.06 12.17 -11.96
CA ARG A 239 11.19 10.71 -11.89
C ARG A 239 11.90 10.12 -13.11
N LYS A 240 11.83 10.77 -14.28
CA LYS A 240 12.34 10.28 -15.58
C LYS A 240 11.70 8.94 -15.97
N GLU A 241 10.43 8.78 -15.70
CA GLU A 241 9.63 7.59 -15.96
C GLU A 241 8.43 7.94 -16.82
N HIS A 242 8.15 7.14 -17.89
CA HIS A 242 7.03 7.28 -18.83
C HIS A 242 6.20 6.01 -18.95
N VAL A 243 6.62 4.92 -18.32
CA VAL A 243 5.94 3.62 -18.38
C VAL A 243 4.50 3.67 -17.84
N MET A 244 4.18 4.73 -17.06
CA MET A 244 2.86 4.98 -16.48
C MET A 244 1.87 5.64 -17.41
N ASP A 245 2.30 6.28 -18.51
CA ASP A 245 1.48 7.24 -19.25
C ASP A 245 0.16 6.62 -19.70
N LYS A 246 0.18 5.38 -20.19
CA LYS A 246 -1.05 4.64 -20.52
C LYS A 246 -1.95 4.37 -19.31
N SER A 247 -1.37 4.05 -18.17
CA SER A 247 -2.13 3.82 -16.93
C SER A 247 -2.74 5.09 -16.38
N ILE A 248 -2.07 6.22 -16.57
CA ILE A 248 -2.58 7.57 -16.23
C ILE A 248 -3.78 7.88 -17.11
N GLU A 249 -3.65 7.71 -18.43
CA GLU A 249 -4.72 7.95 -19.39
C GLU A 249 -5.98 7.12 -19.08
N ILE A 250 -5.82 5.81 -18.90
CA ILE A 250 -6.92 4.90 -18.52
C ILE A 250 -7.57 5.32 -17.20
N THR A 251 -6.76 5.69 -16.20
CA THR A 251 -7.29 6.10 -14.89
C THR A 251 -8.05 7.41 -14.99
N ASN A 252 -7.55 8.40 -15.74
CA ASN A 252 -8.24 9.67 -15.94
C ASN A 252 -9.57 9.47 -16.64
N GLU A 253 -9.66 8.54 -17.58
CA GLU A 253 -10.92 8.20 -18.24
C GLU A 253 -11.92 7.56 -17.25
N PHE A 254 -11.49 6.63 -16.39
CA PHE A 254 -12.37 6.10 -15.35
C PHE A 254 -12.85 7.17 -14.36
N VAL A 255 -11.99 8.13 -14.02
CA VAL A 255 -12.38 9.29 -13.19
C VAL A 255 -13.43 10.14 -13.89
N ARG A 256 -13.28 10.39 -15.21
CA ARG A 256 -14.27 11.09 -16.03
C ARG A 256 -15.61 10.37 -16.03
N GLN A 257 -15.59 9.06 -16.29
CA GLN A 257 -16.79 8.21 -16.33
C GLN A 257 -17.52 8.25 -14.98
N TYR A 258 -16.79 8.12 -13.85
CA TYR A 258 -17.37 8.23 -12.52
C TYR A 258 -18.06 9.58 -12.28
N LYS A 259 -17.39 10.69 -12.63
CA LYS A 259 -17.94 12.04 -12.48
C LYS A 259 -19.21 12.25 -13.30
N ASN A 260 -19.28 11.62 -14.47
CA ASN A 260 -20.44 11.70 -15.35
C ASN A 260 -21.55 10.69 -15.01
N ASN A 261 -21.39 9.87 -13.97
CA ASN A 261 -22.27 8.74 -13.63
C ASN A 261 -22.42 7.72 -14.78
N GLU A 262 -21.38 7.53 -15.57
CA GLU A 262 -21.30 6.52 -16.62
C GLU A 262 -20.85 5.17 -16.03
N GLU A 263 -21.24 4.04 -16.66
CA GLU A 263 -20.66 2.74 -16.35
C GLU A 263 -19.20 2.70 -16.83
N PRO A 264 -18.27 2.05 -16.09
CA PRO A 264 -16.88 2.00 -16.51
C PRO A 264 -16.68 1.11 -17.75
N TYR A 265 -15.89 1.60 -18.71
CA TYR A 265 -15.47 0.86 -19.91
C TYR A 265 -14.03 1.23 -20.29
N LEU A 266 -13.31 0.31 -20.94
CA LEU A 266 -11.99 0.60 -21.48
C LEU A 266 -12.10 1.34 -22.80
N ILE A 267 -11.30 2.39 -22.96
CA ILE A 267 -11.08 3.04 -24.27
C ILE A 267 -10.27 2.06 -25.13
N LYS A 268 -10.71 1.90 -26.38
CA LYS A 268 -10.03 1.06 -27.37
C LYS A 268 -8.74 1.69 -27.86
#